data_5e7b87184bc19d0a149615cc1746fcf1
#
_entry.id   5e7b87184bc19d0a149615cc1746fcf1
#
_cell.length_a   1.000
_cell.length_b   1.000
_cell.length_c   1.000
_cell.angle_alpha   90.00
_cell.angle_beta   90.00
_cell.angle_gamma   90.00
#
_symmetry.space_group_name_H-M   'P 1'
#
loop_
_entity.id
_entity.type
_entity.pdbx_description
1 polymer ?
#
loop_
_entity_poly.entity_id
_entity_poly.type
_entity_poly.pdbx_seq_one_letter_code
_entity_poly.pdbx_strand_id
1 'polypeptide(L)'
;KLGENYGADFTADIEKLVGDLLLQKKLAASDGKEVPNIEGIKKLSQTEVEVKVRGFEAPAVYSICGIQVAPLHYYGDEKLYDYANNKFGFTRGDLSAIEAKTTKPMGAGPYKFIKYENKVIYYEANEYYFKGAPKTKYLQLKETQDGEMIAGVGTGVIDLANPSGSIAKFNELKTY
;
A
#
# COMPACT_ATOMS: atom_id res chain seq x y z
N LYS A 1 2.20 -15.31 -15.27
CA LYS A 1 2.83 -14.17 -16.00
C LYS A 1 4.09 -13.63 -15.29
N LEU A 2 4.27 -13.85 -13.98
CA LEU A 2 5.52 -13.52 -13.29
C LEU A 2 6.69 -14.36 -13.83
N GLY A 3 6.47 -15.64 -14.15
CA GLY A 3 7.49 -16.52 -14.71
C GLY A 3 8.03 -16.11 -16.10
N GLU A 4 7.21 -15.39 -16.89
CA GLU A 4 7.64 -14.88 -18.19
C GLU A 4 8.70 -13.76 -18.06
N ASN A 5 8.68 -13.01 -16.97
CA ASN A 5 9.56 -11.88 -16.74
C ASN A 5 10.78 -12.22 -15.87
N TYR A 6 10.67 -13.20 -14.98
CA TYR A 6 11.69 -13.49 -13.96
C TYR A 6 12.23 -14.92 -14.00
N GLY A 7 11.71 -15.77 -14.90
CA GLY A 7 12.07 -17.18 -15.01
C GLY A 7 11.26 -18.10 -14.08
N ALA A 8 11.25 -19.38 -14.45
CA ALA A 8 10.46 -20.41 -13.74
C ALA A 8 10.92 -20.63 -12.29
N ASP A 9 12.24 -20.53 -12.04
CA ASP A 9 12.80 -20.74 -10.70
C ASP A 9 12.32 -19.67 -9.72
N PHE A 10 12.30 -18.40 -10.14
CA PHE A 10 11.81 -17.30 -9.30
C PHE A 10 10.32 -17.46 -8.98
N THR A 11 9.52 -17.93 -9.94
CA THR A 11 8.08 -18.18 -9.71
C THR A 11 7.89 -19.31 -8.71
N ALA A 12 8.66 -20.40 -8.82
CA ALA A 12 8.64 -21.51 -7.88
C ALA A 12 9.05 -21.08 -6.46
N ASP A 13 10.05 -20.23 -6.34
CA ASP A 13 10.49 -19.68 -5.04
C ASP A 13 9.41 -18.80 -4.40
N ILE A 14 8.72 -17.96 -5.17
CA ILE A 14 7.60 -17.16 -4.68
C ILE A 14 6.42 -18.05 -4.27
N GLU A 15 6.07 -19.05 -5.07
CA GLU A 15 5.00 -19.99 -4.75
C GLU A 15 5.30 -20.77 -3.47
N LYS A 16 6.55 -21.21 -3.29
CA LYS A 16 7.02 -21.86 -2.07
C LYS A 16 6.93 -20.93 -0.88
N LEU A 17 7.43 -19.69 -1.00
CA LEU A 17 7.37 -18.69 0.07
C LEU A 17 5.93 -18.40 0.48
N VAL A 18 5.03 -18.24 -0.48
CA VAL A 18 3.59 -18.04 -0.21
C VAL A 18 2.99 -19.29 0.43
N GLY A 19 3.37 -20.48 -0.05
CA GLY A 19 2.97 -21.76 0.53
C GLY A 19 3.44 -21.90 1.98
N ASP A 20 4.68 -21.56 2.27
CA ASP A 20 5.28 -21.61 3.62
C ASP A 20 4.60 -20.58 4.55
N LEU A 21 4.31 -19.37 4.06
CA LEU A 21 3.56 -18.35 4.80
C LEU A 21 2.13 -18.81 5.11
N LEU A 22 1.44 -19.44 4.14
CA LEU A 22 0.11 -20.01 4.35
C LEU A 22 0.15 -21.21 5.28
N LEU A 23 1.20 -22.05 5.21
CA LEU A 23 1.41 -23.18 6.11
C LEU A 23 1.71 -22.70 7.52
N GLN A 24 2.55 -21.67 7.70
CA GLN A 24 2.79 -21.06 9.01
C GLN A 24 1.52 -20.44 9.60
N LYS A 25 0.69 -19.82 8.75
CA LYS A 25 -0.63 -19.32 9.13
C LYS A 25 -1.59 -20.46 9.52
N LYS A 26 -1.52 -21.59 8.81
CA LYS A 26 -2.23 -22.83 9.16
C LYS A 26 -1.69 -23.48 10.44
N LEU A 27 -0.36 -23.47 10.63
CA LEU A 27 0.29 -24.01 11.83
C LEU A 27 0.00 -23.15 13.07
N ALA A 28 -0.07 -21.83 12.91
CA ALA A 28 -0.54 -20.93 13.99
C ALA A 28 -2.03 -21.15 14.32
N ALA A 29 -2.81 -21.71 13.39
CA ALA A 29 -4.19 -22.11 13.56
C ALA A 29 -4.36 -23.63 13.77
N SER A 30 -3.25 -24.40 13.86
CA SER A 30 -3.26 -25.86 13.74
C SER A 30 -3.81 -26.61 14.96
N ASP A 31 -4.07 -25.93 16.06
CA ASP A 31 -4.76 -26.52 17.21
C ASP A 31 -6.28 -26.61 17.04
N GLY A 32 -6.76 -26.39 15.80
CA GLY A 32 -8.19 -26.38 15.49
C GLY A 32 -8.97 -25.22 16.14
N LYS A 33 -8.27 -24.33 16.85
CA LYS A 33 -8.84 -23.13 17.46
C LYS A 33 -8.65 -21.95 16.51
N GLU A 34 -9.72 -21.21 16.31
CA GLU A 34 -9.60 -19.92 15.65
C GLU A 34 -8.64 -19.02 16.39
N VAL A 35 -7.60 -18.51 15.71
CA VAL A 35 -6.71 -17.52 16.29
C VAL A 35 -7.40 -16.16 16.19
N PRO A 36 -7.81 -15.55 17.30
CA PRO A 36 -8.59 -14.33 17.28
C PRO A 36 -7.77 -13.11 16.83
N ASN A 37 -6.45 -13.17 16.99
CA ASN A 37 -5.53 -12.07 16.64
C ASN A 37 -4.16 -12.62 16.24
N ILE A 38 -3.30 -11.72 15.78
CA ILE A 38 -1.89 -12.01 15.56
C ILE A 38 -1.14 -11.71 16.87
N GLU A 39 -0.66 -12.75 17.55
CA GLU A 39 0.00 -12.63 18.85
C GLU A 39 1.17 -11.61 18.86
N GLY A 40 1.89 -11.52 17.73
CA GLY A 40 3.02 -10.61 17.58
C GLY A 40 2.66 -9.15 17.37
N ILE A 41 1.38 -8.79 17.25
CA ILE A 41 0.95 -7.39 17.06
C ILE A 41 0.12 -6.97 18.26
N LYS A 42 0.61 -5.96 19.00
CA LYS A 42 -0.04 -5.46 20.21
C LYS A 42 -0.15 -3.95 20.18
N LYS A 43 -1.34 -3.45 20.50
CA LYS A 43 -1.55 -2.04 20.82
C LYS A 43 -1.13 -1.80 22.27
N LEU A 44 -0.09 -1.00 22.47
CA LEU A 44 0.41 -0.65 23.81
C LEU A 44 -0.29 0.60 24.38
N SER A 45 -0.57 1.58 23.51
CA SER A 45 -1.28 2.82 23.87
C SER A 45 -2.10 3.33 22.68
N GLN A 46 -2.62 4.54 22.78
CA GLN A 46 -3.30 5.20 21.67
C GLN A 46 -2.35 5.55 20.49
N THR A 47 -1.06 5.65 20.76
CA THR A 47 -0.04 6.09 19.79
C THR A 47 1.07 5.07 19.56
N GLU A 48 1.02 3.93 20.26
CA GLU A 48 2.09 2.92 20.21
C GLU A 48 1.56 1.54 19.85
N VAL A 49 2.22 0.91 18.90
CA VAL A 49 1.99 -0.47 18.49
C VAL A 49 3.32 -1.23 18.55
N GLU A 50 3.32 -2.37 19.22
CA GLU A 50 4.45 -3.30 19.24
C GLU A 50 4.25 -4.36 18.16
N VAL A 51 5.30 -4.61 17.36
CA VAL A 51 5.33 -5.74 16.40
C VAL A 51 6.52 -6.62 16.72
N LYS A 52 6.25 -7.87 17.08
CA LYS A 52 7.26 -8.92 17.33
C LYS A 52 7.34 -9.85 16.14
N VAL A 53 8.54 -10.04 15.62
CA VAL A 53 8.85 -11.00 14.55
C VAL A 53 9.71 -12.14 15.08
N ARG A 54 9.65 -13.31 14.45
CA ARG A 54 10.52 -14.43 14.78
C ARG A 54 11.84 -14.27 14.05
N GLY A 55 12.94 -14.25 14.81
CA GLY A 55 14.28 -14.08 14.27
C GLY A 55 14.59 -12.67 13.80
N PHE A 56 15.79 -12.48 13.29
CA PHE A 56 16.27 -11.21 12.74
C PHE A 56 16.20 -11.24 11.20
N GLU A 57 15.42 -10.32 10.65
CA GLU A 57 15.39 -10.04 9.20
C GLU A 57 15.62 -8.55 9.00
N ALA A 58 16.74 -8.16 8.42
CA ALA A 58 17.10 -6.76 8.20
C ALA A 58 16.03 -5.95 7.45
N PRO A 59 15.36 -6.48 6.39
CA PRO A 59 14.31 -5.75 5.68
C PRO A 59 12.94 -5.73 6.38
N ALA A 60 12.74 -6.43 7.51
CA ALA A 60 11.44 -6.52 8.19
C ALA A 60 10.88 -5.14 8.57
N VAL A 61 11.75 -4.19 8.94
CA VAL A 61 11.33 -2.82 9.27
C VAL A 61 10.61 -2.13 8.10
N TYR A 62 11.08 -2.34 6.87
CA TYR A 62 10.46 -1.75 5.68
C TYR A 62 9.10 -2.37 5.39
N SER A 63 8.98 -3.69 5.57
CA SER A 63 7.71 -4.40 5.38
C SER A 63 6.68 -3.98 6.44
N ILE A 64 7.09 -3.87 7.70
CA ILE A 64 6.22 -3.47 8.82
C ILE A 64 5.82 -2.00 8.71
N CYS A 65 6.80 -1.10 8.50
CA CYS A 65 6.53 0.33 8.37
C CYS A 65 5.91 0.73 7.03
N GLY A 66 5.92 -0.16 6.04
CA GLY A 66 5.24 0.00 4.76
C GLY A 66 3.73 -0.33 4.79
N ILE A 67 3.22 -0.87 5.90
CA ILE A 67 1.79 -1.16 6.03
C ILE A 67 1.02 0.16 6.08
N GLN A 68 0.05 0.29 5.19
CA GLN A 68 -0.79 1.49 5.14
C GLN A 68 -1.74 1.54 6.34
N VAL A 69 -1.80 2.70 6.97
CA VAL A 69 -2.71 2.95 8.09
C VAL A 69 -4.04 3.46 7.56
N ALA A 70 -5.11 2.76 7.92
CA ALA A 70 -6.47 3.10 7.51
C ALA A 70 -7.27 3.66 8.70
N PRO A 71 -7.91 4.84 8.60
CA PRO A 71 -8.70 5.39 9.69
C PRO A 71 -9.98 4.58 9.92
N LEU A 72 -10.17 4.14 11.17
CA LEU A 72 -11.29 3.30 11.57
C LEU A 72 -12.64 3.95 11.29
N HIS A 73 -12.82 5.24 11.61
CA HIS A 73 -14.06 5.97 11.40
C HIS A 73 -14.49 6.06 9.92
N TYR A 74 -13.58 5.83 9.00
CA TYR A 74 -13.87 5.85 7.58
C TYR A 74 -14.05 4.43 7.00
N TYR A 75 -13.12 3.51 7.31
CA TYR A 75 -13.10 2.16 6.73
C TYR A 75 -13.86 1.13 7.54
N GLY A 76 -14.16 1.40 8.81
CA GLY A 76 -14.88 0.52 9.71
C GLY A 76 -16.06 1.18 10.42
N ASP A 77 -16.57 0.53 11.44
CA ASP A 77 -17.58 1.05 12.37
C ASP A 77 -16.96 1.10 13.78
N GLU A 78 -16.83 2.30 14.34
CA GLU A 78 -16.27 2.50 15.68
C GLU A 78 -17.08 1.76 16.76
N LYS A 79 -18.39 1.56 16.56
CA LYS A 79 -19.25 0.82 17.49
C LYS A 79 -18.92 -0.67 17.54
N LEU A 80 -18.32 -1.19 16.49
CA LEU A 80 -17.85 -2.58 16.39
C LEU A 80 -16.39 -2.73 16.85
N TYR A 81 -15.73 -1.64 17.29
CA TYR A 81 -14.36 -1.70 17.75
C TYR A 81 -14.29 -2.00 19.25
N ASP A 82 -13.67 -3.14 19.57
CA ASP A 82 -13.39 -3.56 20.95
C ASP A 82 -12.08 -4.36 20.92
N TYR A 83 -10.96 -3.67 21.15
CA TYR A 83 -9.64 -4.29 21.08
C TYR A 83 -9.47 -5.43 22.09
N ALA A 84 -10.03 -5.31 23.29
CA ALA A 84 -9.90 -6.33 24.33
C ALA A 84 -10.57 -7.65 23.93
N ASN A 85 -11.63 -7.59 23.12
CA ASN A 85 -12.36 -8.74 22.62
C ASN A 85 -12.04 -9.06 21.13
N ASN A 86 -10.90 -8.55 20.61
CA ASN A 86 -10.43 -8.77 19.24
C ASN A 86 -11.43 -8.37 18.14
N LYS A 87 -12.15 -7.27 18.38
CA LYS A 87 -13.05 -6.67 17.41
C LYS A 87 -12.39 -5.42 16.84
N PHE A 88 -12.28 -5.33 15.54
CA PHE A 88 -11.49 -4.33 14.84
C PHE A 88 -12.32 -3.38 13.96
N GLY A 89 -13.59 -3.19 14.28
CA GLY A 89 -14.47 -2.27 13.58
C GLY A 89 -15.18 -2.85 12.35
N PHE A 90 -15.12 -4.16 12.15
CA PHE A 90 -15.87 -4.90 11.12
C PHE A 90 -16.07 -6.36 11.53
N THR A 91 -17.01 -7.03 10.89
CA THR A 91 -17.23 -8.47 11.10
C THR A 91 -16.04 -9.25 10.53
N ARG A 92 -15.52 -10.19 11.30
CA ARG A 92 -14.39 -11.02 10.85
C ARG A 92 -14.72 -11.74 9.54
N GLY A 93 -13.83 -11.57 8.56
CA GLY A 93 -13.99 -12.16 7.22
C GLY A 93 -14.86 -11.35 6.27
N ASP A 94 -15.53 -10.29 6.73
CA ASP A 94 -16.30 -9.37 5.90
C ASP A 94 -15.54 -8.06 5.69
N LEU A 95 -15.01 -7.86 4.48
CA LEU A 95 -14.28 -6.66 4.07
C LEU A 95 -15.11 -5.75 3.16
N SER A 96 -16.39 -6.02 2.98
CA SER A 96 -17.27 -5.28 2.07
C SER A 96 -17.31 -3.77 2.34
N ALA A 97 -17.27 -3.37 3.62
CA ALA A 97 -17.23 -1.95 4.01
C ALA A 97 -15.92 -1.26 3.58
N ILE A 98 -14.80 -1.99 3.58
CA ILE A 98 -13.50 -1.49 3.11
C ILE A 98 -13.48 -1.44 1.59
N GLU A 99 -13.91 -2.51 0.93
CA GLU A 99 -13.95 -2.63 -0.53
C GLU A 99 -14.80 -1.52 -1.17
N ALA A 100 -15.94 -1.20 -0.59
CA ALA A 100 -16.82 -0.11 -1.06
C ALA A 100 -16.15 1.27 -1.04
N LYS A 101 -15.04 1.45 -0.30
CA LYS A 101 -14.33 2.73 -0.13
C LYS A 101 -12.99 2.79 -0.86
N THR A 102 -12.57 1.70 -1.50
CA THR A 102 -11.29 1.64 -2.24
C THR A 102 -11.22 2.64 -3.40
N THR A 103 -12.38 3.00 -3.98
CA THR A 103 -12.47 4.01 -5.06
C THR A 103 -12.45 5.46 -4.56
N LYS A 104 -12.55 5.67 -3.24
CA LYS A 104 -12.49 6.98 -2.59
C LYS A 104 -11.61 6.87 -1.35
N PRO A 105 -10.30 6.65 -1.49
CA PRO A 105 -9.42 6.39 -0.37
C PRO A 105 -9.27 7.60 0.54
N MET A 106 -9.19 7.34 1.85
CA MET A 106 -8.86 8.33 2.87
C MET A 106 -7.58 7.92 3.58
N GLY A 107 -6.68 8.87 3.80
CA GLY A 107 -5.43 8.67 4.51
C GLY A 107 -4.90 9.94 5.14
N ALA A 108 -3.80 9.83 5.89
CA ALA A 108 -3.12 10.95 6.56
C ALA A 108 -1.91 11.48 5.77
N GLY A 109 -1.82 11.17 4.49
CA GLY A 109 -0.73 11.57 3.61
C GLY A 109 -0.72 13.06 3.26
N PRO A 110 0.30 13.52 2.50
CA PRO A 110 0.42 14.93 2.11
C PRO A 110 -0.66 15.41 1.16
N TYR A 111 -1.36 14.49 0.49
CA TYR A 111 -2.43 14.82 -0.46
C TYR A 111 -3.70 14.06 -0.17
N LYS A 112 -4.84 14.74 -0.34
CA LYS A 112 -6.19 14.18 -0.27
C LYS A 112 -6.64 13.79 -1.67
N PHE A 113 -7.22 12.60 -1.82
CA PHE A 113 -7.87 12.16 -3.05
C PHE A 113 -9.12 12.99 -3.31
N ILE A 114 -9.28 13.49 -4.53
CA ILE A 114 -10.47 14.24 -4.96
C ILE A 114 -11.33 13.40 -5.88
N LYS A 115 -10.77 12.92 -7.00
CA LYS A 115 -11.49 12.10 -7.98
C LYS A 115 -10.53 11.33 -8.88
N TYR A 116 -11.08 10.32 -9.55
CA TYR A 116 -10.46 9.67 -10.71
C TYR A 116 -11.36 9.89 -11.91
N GLU A 117 -10.81 10.43 -12.98
CA GLU A 117 -11.54 10.71 -14.19
C GLU A 117 -10.60 10.72 -15.40
N ASN A 118 -11.02 10.11 -16.51
CA ASN A 118 -10.25 10.07 -17.74
C ASN A 118 -8.79 9.60 -17.56
N LYS A 119 -8.58 8.54 -16.76
CA LYS A 119 -7.25 7.98 -16.44
C LYS A 119 -6.33 8.96 -15.68
N VAL A 120 -6.90 9.94 -15.02
CA VAL A 120 -6.19 10.90 -14.16
C VAL A 120 -6.75 10.83 -12.76
N ILE A 121 -5.85 10.69 -11.78
CA ILE A 121 -6.20 10.84 -10.37
C ILE A 121 -5.88 12.26 -9.96
N TYR A 122 -6.86 12.93 -9.39
CA TYR A 122 -6.75 14.30 -8.91
C TYR A 122 -6.60 14.34 -7.41
N TYR A 123 -5.60 15.07 -6.95
CA TYR A 123 -5.31 15.28 -5.53
C TYR A 123 -5.24 16.76 -5.20
N GLU A 124 -5.54 17.08 -3.94
CA GLU A 124 -5.35 18.39 -3.33
C GLU A 124 -4.45 18.26 -2.09
N ALA A 125 -3.62 19.27 -1.83
CA ALA A 125 -2.75 19.33 -0.67
C ALA A 125 -3.55 19.14 0.63
N ASN A 126 -3.04 18.32 1.54
CA ASN A 126 -3.58 18.14 2.87
C ASN A 126 -2.96 19.18 3.82
N GLU A 127 -3.75 20.17 4.21
CA GLU A 127 -3.33 21.24 5.12
C GLU A 127 -2.92 20.72 6.51
N TYR A 128 -3.47 19.56 6.90
CA TYR A 128 -3.21 18.92 8.20
C TYR A 128 -2.11 17.87 8.15
N TYR A 129 -1.34 17.81 7.06
CA TYR A 129 -0.24 16.86 6.98
C TYR A 129 0.80 17.12 8.06
N PHE A 130 1.22 16.09 8.79
CA PHE A 130 2.07 16.23 9.99
C PHE A 130 3.45 16.88 9.74
N LYS A 131 3.95 16.88 8.49
CA LYS A 131 5.17 17.58 8.08
C LYS A 131 4.91 18.98 7.49
N GLY A 132 3.68 19.49 7.63
CA GLY A 132 3.23 20.74 7.03
C GLY A 132 2.62 20.54 5.64
N ALA A 133 1.78 21.47 5.24
CA ALA A 133 1.10 21.42 3.95
C ALA A 133 2.09 21.42 2.78
N PRO A 134 1.87 20.59 1.74
CA PRO A 134 2.67 20.63 0.52
C PRO A 134 2.61 22.01 -0.14
N LYS A 135 3.73 22.45 -0.71
CA LYS A 135 3.79 23.72 -1.47
C LYS A 135 2.99 23.66 -2.77
N THR A 136 2.94 22.48 -3.41
CA THR A 136 2.13 22.22 -4.60
C THR A 136 0.71 21.95 -4.18
N LYS A 137 -0.22 22.84 -4.50
CA LYS A 137 -1.62 22.74 -4.06
C LYS A 137 -2.36 21.59 -4.72
N TYR A 138 -2.17 21.39 -6.00
CA TYR A 138 -2.85 20.35 -6.78
C TYR A 138 -1.84 19.41 -7.41
N LEU A 139 -2.12 18.11 -7.34
CA LEU A 139 -1.31 17.08 -7.94
C LEU A 139 -2.21 16.18 -8.81
N GLN A 140 -1.77 15.89 -10.01
CA GLN A 140 -2.45 14.96 -10.92
C GLN A 140 -1.52 13.80 -11.24
N LEU A 141 -2.00 12.57 -11.04
CA LEU A 141 -1.32 11.37 -11.50
C LEU A 141 -2.03 10.86 -12.74
N LYS A 142 -1.39 11.02 -13.90
CA LYS A 142 -1.90 10.60 -15.19
C LYS A 142 -1.35 9.23 -15.55
N GLU A 143 -2.22 8.30 -15.90
CA GLU A 143 -1.83 7.03 -16.51
C GLU A 143 -1.21 7.32 -17.89
N THR A 144 0.07 7.00 -18.06
CA THR A 144 0.83 7.25 -19.27
C THR A 144 1.63 6.01 -19.65
N GLN A 145 1.67 5.68 -20.93
CA GLN A 145 2.50 4.60 -21.44
C GLN A 145 3.98 4.93 -21.24
N ASP A 146 4.78 3.92 -20.87
CA ASP A 146 6.20 4.10 -20.56
C ASP A 146 7.00 4.73 -21.76
N GLY A 147 6.61 4.40 -22.99
CA GLY A 147 7.21 5.00 -24.19
C GLY A 147 6.84 6.46 -24.46
N GLU A 148 5.79 6.99 -23.81
CA GLU A 148 5.32 8.37 -24.03
C GLU A 148 5.79 9.32 -22.91
N MET A 149 6.37 8.78 -21.84
CA MET A 149 6.71 9.55 -20.65
C MET A 149 7.77 10.62 -20.92
N ILE A 150 8.83 10.28 -21.64
CA ILE A 150 9.95 11.19 -21.94
C ILE A 150 9.49 12.32 -22.85
N ALA A 151 8.79 11.97 -23.93
CA ALA A 151 8.23 12.96 -24.85
C ALA A 151 7.22 13.88 -24.14
N GLY A 152 6.42 13.34 -23.23
CA GLY A 152 5.47 14.11 -22.42
C GLY A 152 6.14 15.15 -21.52
N VAL A 153 7.28 14.81 -20.92
CA VAL A 153 8.09 15.77 -20.15
C VAL A 153 8.75 16.78 -21.07
N GLY A 154 9.34 16.35 -22.19
CA GLY A 154 10.00 17.23 -23.14
C GLY A 154 9.06 18.27 -23.78
N THR A 155 7.80 17.92 -23.97
CA THR A 155 6.76 18.84 -24.50
C THR A 155 6.04 19.66 -23.42
N GLY A 156 6.34 19.43 -22.14
CA GLY A 156 5.69 20.12 -21.02
C GLY A 156 4.25 19.66 -20.74
N VAL A 157 3.80 18.55 -21.30
CA VAL A 157 2.49 17.96 -21.02
C VAL A 157 2.51 17.21 -19.67
N ILE A 158 3.67 16.78 -19.24
CA ILE A 158 3.94 16.11 -17.97
C ILE A 158 5.08 16.86 -17.28
N ASP A 159 4.91 17.22 -16.02
CA ASP A 159 5.93 17.91 -15.23
C ASP A 159 6.98 16.95 -14.65
N LEU A 160 6.58 15.71 -14.35
CA LEU A 160 7.44 14.68 -13.77
C LEU A 160 7.03 13.30 -14.26
N ALA A 161 7.99 12.49 -14.66
CA ALA A 161 7.78 11.10 -15.03
C ALA A 161 8.86 10.19 -14.45
N ASN A 162 8.51 8.91 -14.30
CA ASN A 162 9.44 7.86 -13.85
C ASN A 162 9.44 6.71 -14.86
N PRO A 163 10.05 6.89 -16.04
CA PRO A 163 10.11 5.85 -17.06
C PRO A 163 11.02 4.70 -16.61
N SER A 164 10.79 3.51 -17.16
CA SER A 164 11.68 2.38 -16.97
C SER A 164 13.09 2.70 -17.50
N GLY A 165 14.14 2.34 -16.72
CA GLY A 165 15.52 2.64 -17.08
C GLY A 165 15.99 1.83 -18.28
N SER A 166 16.46 2.51 -19.35
CA SER A 166 17.14 1.88 -20.49
C SER A 166 18.10 2.86 -21.15
N ILE A 167 19.12 2.33 -21.84
CA ILE A 167 20.09 3.15 -22.60
C ILE A 167 19.36 3.95 -23.71
N ALA A 168 18.36 3.35 -24.36
CA ALA A 168 17.57 4.02 -25.39
C ALA A 168 16.86 5.26 -24.84
N LYS A 169 16.18 5.13 -23.70
CA LYS A 169 15.50 6.25 -23.04
C LYS A 169 16.46 7.31 -22.52
N PHE A 170 17.62 6.90 -22.01
CA PHE A 170 18.66 7.85 -21.62
C PHE A 170 19.16 8.67 -22.83
N ASN A 171 19.31 8.04 -24.00
CA ASN A 171 19.69 8.75 -25.21
C ASN A 171 18.57 9.66 -25.73
N GLU A 172 17.30 9.23 -25.64
CA GLU A 172 16.14 10.05 -25.94
C GLU A 172 16.08 11.30 -25.08
N LEU A 173 16.29 11.17 -23.75
CA LEU A 173 16.35 12.32 -22.84
C LEU A 173 17.37 13.38 -23.21
N LYS A 174 18.47 13.02 -23.90
CA LYS A 174 19.47 13.96 -24.35
C LYS A 174 19.02 14.81 -25.55
N THR A 175 17.92 14.47 -26.21
CA THR A 175 17.38 15.18 -27.34
C THR A 175 16.46 16.34 -26.95
N TYR A 176 16.09 16.43 -25.69
CA TYR A 176 15.30 17.50 -25.06
C TYR A 176 16.18 18.39 -24.19
#